data_7fa055a3216f54c305d80eb34d9960bc
#
_entry.id   7fa055a3216f54c305d80eb34d9960bc
#
_cell.length_a   1.000
_cell.length_b   1.000
_cell.length_c   1.000
_cell.angle_alpha   90.00
_cell.angle_beta   90.00
_cell.angle_gamma   90.00
#
_symmetry.space_group_name_H-M   'P 1'
#
loop_
_entity.id
_entity.type
_entity.pdbx_description
1 polymer ?
#
loop_
_entity_poly.entity_id
_entity_poly.type
_entity_poly.pdbx_seq_one_letter_code
_entity_poly.pdbx_strand_id
1 'polypeptide(L)'
;FLLAFVVFSQINGLLGFMRQIDNIFVVLILSLICAMFSINVMTILACLLILGHCYAVGIETAGFAAVLLILLMILFLRFTSEDNVALILTPISFTLHIPAAVPVGCGILRGASSAVPSGCGVILYFFMKLVKDRATVLQGNETEPLQKLQLLLDGVLKNEEMWLTVVVFAAVVVIVSVISRASFDYAWRIAIVTGAVVYIVIMVFGSMFMSVSTELAGIILSGVAAIIIGFVIEFFELGVDYSRTELTQFEDDEYIYYVKAVPKALVSESKKSVKKFTSNSKVVEEVRLDEVRQNKETKAY
;
A
#
# COMPACT_ATOMS: atom_id res chain seq x y z
N PHE A 1 -6.84 -7.77 14.06
CA PHE A 1 -8.16 -8.37 14.10
C PHE A 1 -9.14 -7.69 13.14
N LEU A 2 -9.45 -6.40 13.35
CA LEU A 2 -10.46 -5.66 12.57
C LEU A 2 -10.22 -5.73 11.05
N LEU A 3 -8.99 -5.47 10.60
CA LEU A 3 -8.64 -5.54 9.19
C LEU A 3 -8.89 -6.94 8.61
N ALA A 4 -8.43 -7.98 9.30
CA ALA A 4 -8.64 -9.37 8.88
C ALA A 4 -10.13 -9.74 8.80
N PHE A 5 -10.91 -9.30 9.79
CA PHE A 5 -12.36 -9.52 9.79
C PHE A 5 -13.03 -8.88 8.58
N VAL A 6 -12.69 -7.63 8.25
CA VAL A 6 -13.22 -6.94 7.08
C VAL A 6 -12.81 -7.66 5.79
N VAL A 7 -11.55 -8.05 5.66
CA VAL A 7 -11.03 -8.77 4.46
C VAL A 7 -11.78 -10.07 4.23
N PHE A 8 -11.84 -10.93 5.25
CA PHE A 8 -12.48 -12.25 5.09
C PHE A 8 -13.99 -12.14 4.90
N SER A 9 -14.63 -11.21 5.60
CA SER A 9 -16.05 -10.92 5.41
C SER A 9 -16.34 -10.44 3.99
N GLN A 10 -15.48 -9.63 3.40
CA GLN A 10 -15.63 -9.16 2.04
C GLN A 10 -15.39 -10.25 0.98
N ILE A 11 -14.38 -11.11 1.18
CA ILE A 11 -14.15 -12.26 0.29
C ILE A 11 -15.37 -13.16 0.27
N ASN A 12 -15.94 -13.47 1.47
CA ASN A 12 -17.16 -14.25 1.58
C ASN A 12 -18.36 -13.55 0.93
N GLY A 13 -18.54 -12.25 1.15
CA GLY A 13 -19.62 -11.47 0.53
C GLY A 13 -19.50 -11.33 -0.98
N LEU A 14 -18.27 -11.34 -1.51
CA LEU A 14 -18.03 -11.27 -2.95
C LEU A 14 -18.18 -12.64 -3.63
N LEU A 15 -17.65 -13.70 -3.06
CA LEU A 15 -17.66 -15.05 -3.63
C LEU A 15 -18.80 -15.91 -3.09
N GLY A 16 -18.84 -16.19 -1.81
CA GLY A 16 -19.97 -16.86 -1.13
C GLY A 16 -20.37 -18.27 -1.59
N PHE A 17 -19.50 -18.98 -2.36
CA PHE A 17 -19.88 -20.25 -2.99
C PHE A 17 -19.76 -21.45 -2.05
N MET A 18 -18.89 -21.41 -1.05
CA MET A 18 -18.65 -22.51 -0.14
C MET A 18 -19.29 -22.22 1.22
N ARG A 19 -20.47 -22.81 1.48
CA ARG A 19 -21.25 -22.59 2.73
C ARG A 19 -20.48 -22.87 4.01
N GLN A 20 -19.53 -23.81 4.00
CA GLN A 20 -18.75 -24.17 5.18
C GLN A 20 -17.80 -23.03 5.59
N ILE A 21 -17.28 -22.28 4.63
CA ILE A 21 -16.36 -21.17 4.84
C ILE A 21 -17.13 -19.82 4.94
N ASP A 22 -18.27 -19.73 4.27
CA ASP A 22 -19.17 -18.59 4.34
C ASP A 22 -19.98 -18.60 5.63
N ASN A 23 -19.28 -18.59 6.76
CA ASN A 23 -19.85 -18.57 8.09
C ASN A 23 -19.14 -17.53 8.95
N ILE A 24 -19.90 -16.70 9.63
CA ILE A 24 -19.38 -15.64 10.50
C ILE A 24 -18.42 -16.17 11.57
N PHE A 25 -18.67 -17.38 12.10
CA PHE A 25 -17.80 -18.01 13.10
C PHE A 25 -16.44 -18.39 12.52
N VAL A 26 -16.38 -18.85 11.26
CA VAL A 26 -15.12 -19.15 10.57
C VAL A 26 -14.33 -17.85 10.34
N VAL A 27 -15.01 -16.80 9.89
CA VAL A 27 -14.40 -15.46 9.71
C VAL A 27 -13.83 -14.93 11.04
N LEU A 28 -14.57 -15.05 12.14
CA LEU A 28 -14.10 -14.63 13.47
C LEU A 28 -12.87 -15.42 13.93
N ILE A 29 -12.87 -16.75 13.79
CA ILE A 29 -11.75 -17.60 14.18
C ILE A 29 -10.51 -17.25 13.34
N LEU A 30 -10.65 -17.15 12.01
CA LEU A 30 -9.54 -16.78 11.13
C LEU A 30 -9.00 -15.38 11.45
N SER A 31 -9.88 -14.44 11.74
CA SER A 31 -9.48 -13.07 12.12
C SER A 31 -8.76 -13.03 13.47
N LEU A 32 -9.17 -13.87 14.41
CA LEU A 32 -8.51 -14.01 15.71
C LEU A 32 -7.11 -14.61 15.55
N ILE A 33 -6.98 -15.63 14.71
CA ILE A 33 -5.66 -16.21 14.37
C ILE A 33 -4.77 -15.11 13.76
N CYS A 34 -5.27 -14.34 12.77
CA CYS A 34 -4.50 -13.26 12.16
C CYS A 34 -4.09 -12.16 13.15
N ALA A 35 -4.84 -11.96 14.23
CA ALA A 35 -4.48 -10.98 15.26
C ALA A 35 -3.21 -11.35 16.05
N MET A 36 -2.87 -12.64 16.09
CA MET A 36 -1.68 -13.15 16.76
C MET A 36 -0.44 -13.24 15.85
N PHE A 37 -0.65 -13.19 14.53
CA PHE A 37 0.41 -13.36 13.53
C PHE A 37 0.61 -12.11 12.69
N SER A 38 1.66 -12.13 11.86
CA SER A 38 1.98 -11.04 10.94
C SER A 38 0.94 -10.92 9.80
N ILE A 39 0.93 -9.75 9.15
CA ILE A 39 0.04 -9.47 8.00
C ILE A 39 0.24 -10.45 6.83
N ASN A 40 1.43 -11.07 6.74
CA ASN A 40 1.72 -12.10 5.73
C ASN A 40 0.83 -13.33 5.88
N VAL A 41 0.57 -13.75 7.12
CA VAL A 41 -0.33 -14.87 7.43
C VAL A 41 -1.76 -14.54 6.99
N MET A 42 -2.20 -13.29 7.20
CA MET A 42 -3.51 -12.84 6.73
C MET A 42 -3.63 -12.94 5.21
N THR A 43 -2.60 -12.54 4.46
CA THR A 43 -2.56 -12.66 2.99
C THR A 43 -2.66 -14.12 2.54
N ILE A 44 -1.92 -15.02 3.17
CA ILE A 44 -1.96 -16.45 2.85
C ILE A 44 -3.35 -17.02 3.14
N LEU A 45 -3.94 -16.70 4.29
CA LEU A 45 -5.29 -17.17 4.64
C LEU A 45 -6.36 -16.58 3.71
N ALA A 46 -6.22 -15.33 3.27
CA ALA A 46 -7.09 -14.73 2.26
C ALA A 46 -7.00 -15.49 0.92
N CYS A 47 -5.79 -15.82 0.47
CA CYS A 47 -5.60 -16.63 -0.73
C CYS A 47 -6.21 -18.03 -0.61
N LEU A 48 -6.04 -18.68 0.53
CA LEU A 48 -6.65 -20.00 0.80
C LEU A 48 -8.18 -19.93 0.81
N LEU A 49 -8.75 -18.86 1.35
CA LEU A 49 -10.19 -18.64 1.39
C LEU A 49 -10.75 -18.42 -0.04
N ILE A 50 -10.09 -17.62 -0.86
CA ILE A 50 -10.45 -17.45 -2.28
C ILE A 50 -10.37 -18.78 -3.02
N LEU A 51 -9.30 -19.56 -2.82
CA LEU A 51 -9.12 -20.86 -3.44
C LEU A 51 -10.23 -21.84 -3.02
N GLY A 52 -10.64 -21.84 -1.75
CA GLY A 52 -11.75 -22.66 -1.25
C GLY A 52 -13.07 -22.32 -1.95
N HIS A 53 -13.39 -21.05 -2.12
CA HIS A 53 -14.59 -20.62 -2.88
C HIS A 53 -14.50 -21.00 -4.37
N CYS A 54 -13.34 -20.83 -4.99
CA CYS A 54 -13.12 -21.25 -6.38
C CYS A 54 -13.26 -22.78 -6.55
N TYR A 55 -12.83 -23.56 -5.54
CA TYR A 55 -13.01 -25.01 -5.55
C TYR A 55 -14.50 -25.41 -5.51
N ALA A 56 -15.31 -24.69 -4.75
CA ALA A 56 -16.75 -24.93 -4.72
C ALA A 56 -17.46 -24.58 -6.02
N VAL A 57 -16.87 -23.71 -6.86
CA VAL A 57 -17.36 -23.40 -8.21
C VAL A 57 -16.99 -24.49 -9.20
N GLY A 58 -15.75 -25.00 -9.17
CA GLY A 58 -15.26 -26.05 -10.01
C GLY A 58 -13.75 -26.26 -9.88
N ILE A 59 -13.29 -27.48 -10.13
CA ILE A 59 -11.88 -27.84 -10.01
C ILE A 59 -11.00 -27.06 -11.00
N GLU A 60 -11.51 -26.77 -12.18
CA GLU A 60 -10.84 -25.98 -13.22
C GLU A 60 -10.64 -24.53 -12.77
N THR A 61 -11.68 -23.97 -12.13
CA THR A 61 -11.64 -22.60 -11.57
C THR A 61 -10.64 -22.53 -10.41
N ALA A 62 -10.61 -23.55 -9.56
CA ALA A 62 -9.63 -23.64 -8.47
C ALA A 62 -8.20 -23.78 -8.99
N GLY A 63 -7.99 -24.60 -10.02
CA GLY A 63 -6.68 -24.76 -10.66
C GLY A 63 -6.18 -23.45 -11.27
N PHE A 64 -7.04 -22.74 -12.00
CA PHE A 64 -6.72 -21.42 -12.55
C PHE A 64 -6.43 -20.39 -11.45
N ALA A 65 -7.27 -20.35 -10.42
CA ALA A 65 -7.10 -19.46 -9.27
C ALA A 65 -5.77 -19.73 -8.55
N ALA A 66 -5.39 -21.01 -8.36
CA ALA A 66 -4.12 -21.37 -7.72
C ALA A 66 -2.92 -20.85 -8.54
N VAL A 67 -2.91 -21.06 -9.84
CA VAL A 67 -1.85 -20.58 -10.73
C VAL A 67 -1.78 -19.04 -10.69
N LEU A 68 -2.91 -18.34 -10.79
CA LEU A 68 -2.98 -16.89 -10.75
C LEU A 68 -2.48 -16.34 -9.39
N LEU A 69 -2.94 -16.91 -8.29
CA LEU A 69 -2.53 -16.49 -6.94
C LEU A 69 -1.02 -16.72 -6.72
N ILE A 70 -0.49 -17.86 -7.15
CA ILE A 70 0.96 -18.14 -7.05
C ILE A 70 1.75 -17.13 -7.89
N LEU A 71 1.31 -16.84 -9.12
CA LEU A 71 1.96 -15.85 -9.98
C LEU A 71 1.93 -14.45 -9.34
N LEU A 72 0.80 -14.02 -8.81
CA LEU A 72 0.69 -12.74 -8.09
C LEU A 72 1.58 -12.72 -6.84
N MET A 73 1.63 -13.81 -6.08
CA MET A 73 2.49 -13.92 -4.89
C MET A 73 3.98 -13.86 -5.26
N ILE A 74 4.41 -14.52 -6.32
CA ILE A 74 5.80 -14.43 -6.80
C ILE A 74 6.13 -13.01 -7.24
N LEU A 75 5.25 -12.37 -8.01
CA LEU A 75 5.42 -11.00 -8.46
C LEU A 75 5.51 -10.04 -7.28
N PHE A 76 4.61 -10.17 -6.32
CA PHE A 76 4.56 -9.38 -5.11
C PHE A 76 5.81 -9.58 -4.23
N LEU A 77 6.19 -10.82 -3.90
CA LEU A 77 7.36 -11.13 -3.06
C LEU A 77 8.69 -10.66 -3.67
N ARG A 78 8.77 -10.60 -5.00
CA ARG A 78 9.97 -10.13 -5.67
C ARG A 78 10.19 -8.63 -5.54
N PHE A 79 9.13 -7.85 -5.50
CA PHE A 79 9.23 -6.38 -5.52
C PHE A 79 9.03 -5.73 -4.15
N THR A 80 8.18 -6.29 -3.29
CA THR A 80 7.78 -5.62 -2.04
C THR A 80 7.25 -6.61 -1.01
N SER A 81 8.13 -7.31 -0.32
CA SER A 81 7.74 -8.27 0.74
C SER A 81 7.08 -7.61 1.98
N GLU A 82 7.21 -6.30 2.13
CA GLU A 82 6.71 -5.55 3.30
C GLU A 82 5.37 -4.83 3.06
N ASP A 83 4.89 -4.75 1.81
CA ASP A 83 3.72 -3.94 1.44
C ASP A 83 2.42 -4.74 1.21
N ASN A 84 2.21 -5.81 1.98
CA ASN A 84 0.97 -6.61 1.94
C ASN A 84 -0.31 -5.81 2.14
N VAL A 85 -0.20 -4.65 2.78
CA VAL A 85 -1.34 -3.76 3.05
C VAL A 85 -1.99 -3.29 1.75
N ALA A 86 -1.21 -2.87 0.75
CA ALA A 86 -1.73 -2.40 -0.53
C ALA A 86 -2.50 -3.50 -1.28
N LEU A 87 -1.95 -4.73 -1.32
CA LEU A 87 -2.59 -5.88 -1.94
C LEU A 87 -3.97 -6.16 -1.34
N ILE A 88 -4.07 -6.08 -0.01
CA ILE A 88 -5.28 -6.41 0.75
C ILE A 88 -6.30 -5.28 0.71
N LEU A 89 -5.85 -4.03 0.84
CA LEU A 89 -6.75 -2.86 0.84
C LEU A 89 -7.38 -2.61 -0.53
N THR A 90 -6.72 -3.01 -1.62
CA THR A 90 -7.25 -2.76 -2.97
C THR A 90 -8.61 -3.40 -3.21
N PRO A 91 -8.83 -4.72 -3.00
CA PRO A 91 -10.16 -5.31 -3.14
C PRO A 91 -11.22 -4.66 -2.23
N ILE A 92 -10.83 -4.29 -1.01
CA ILE A 92 -11.72 -3.63 -0.05
C ILE A 92 -12.18 -2.27 -0.60
N SER A 93 -11.26 -1.48 -1.12
CA SER A 93 -11.56 -0.14 -1.65
C SER A 93 -12.55 -0.17 -2.82
N PHE A 94 -12.46 -1.18 -3.67
CA PHE A 94 -13.44 -1.38 -4.75
C PHE A 94 -14.82 -1.70 -4.22
N THR A 95 -14.93 -2.56 -3.21
CA THR A 95 -16.22 -2.91 -2.60
C THR A 95 -16.83 -1.72 -1.87
N LEU A 96 -16.00 -0.82 -1.31
CA LEU A 96 -16.43 0.42 -0.68
C LEU A 96 -16.69 1.57 -1.67
N HIS A 97 -16.48 1.34 -2.98
CA HIS A 97 -16.60 2.36 -4.05
C HIS A 97 -15.63 3.54 -3.90
N ILE A 98 -14.48 3.33 -3.26
CA ILE A 98 -13.44 4.33 -3.06
C ILE A 98 -12.05 3.86 -3.56
N PRO A 99 -11.94 3.28 -4.76
CA PRO A 99 -10.68 2.68 -5.23
C PRO A 99 -9.51 3.66 -5.30
N ALA A 100 -9.75 4.95 -5.57
CA ALA A 100 -8.69 5.97 -5.64
C ALA A 100 -7.93 6.18 -4.32
N ALA A 101 -8.54 5.83 -3.17
CA ALA A 101 -7.92 6.03 -1.86
C ALA A 101 -6.65 5.18 -1.67
N VAL A 102 -6.63 3.97 -2.26
CA VAL A 102 -5.47 3.06 -2.11
C VAL A 102 -4.23 3.58 -2.82
N PRO A 103 -4.23 3.90 -4.12
CA PRO A 103 -3.01 4.38 -4.78
C PRO A 103 -2.55 5.73 -4.23
N VAL A 104 -3.44 6.63 -3.81
CA VAL A 104 -3.07 7.89 -3.17
C VAL A 104 -2.44 7.62 -1.80
N GLY A 105 -3.08 6.85 -0.92
CA GLY A 105 -2.58 6.55 0.42
C GLY A 105 -1.26 5.76 0.39
N CYS A 106 -1.16 4.72 -0.44
CA CYS A 106 0.06 3.93 -0.58
C CYS A 106 1.22 4.74 -1.18
N GLY A 107 0.94 5.63 -2.14
CA GLY A 107 1.95 6.52 -2.72
C GLY A 107 2.58 7.45 -1.69
N ILE A 108 1.79 7.95 -0.73
CA ILE A 108 2.26 8.80 0.37
C ILE A 108 3.06 7.98 1.39
N LEU A 109 2.47 6.90 1.92
CA LEU A 109 3.01 6.16 3.05
C LEU A 109 4.19 5.26 2.68
N ARG A 110 4.08 4.53 1.57
CA ARG A 110 5.00 3.45 1.19
C ARG A 110 5.90 3.82 0.02
N GLY A 111 5.46 4.72 -0.83
CA GLY A 111 6.21 5.17 -1.99
C GLY A 111 5.95 4.39 -3.25
N ALA A 112 6.79 4.58 -4.27
CA ALA A 112 6.59 4.06 -5.62
C ALA A 112 6.59 2.52 -5.71
N SER A 113 7.26 1.83 -4.77
CA SER A 113 7.31 0.36 -4.73
C SER A 113 5.92 -0.27 -4.52
N SER A 114 4.99 0.43 -3.85
CA SER A 114 3.63 -0.04 -3.63
C SER A 114 2.74 -0.07 -4.89
N ALA A 115 3.24 0.41 -6.03
CA ALA A 115 2.55 0.29 -7.32
C ALA A 115 2.30 -1.16 -7.72
N VAL A 116 3.27 -2.05 -7.48
CA VAL A 116 3.14 -3.48 -7.84
C VAL A 116 2.09 -4.19 -6.98
N PRO A 117 2.15 -4.15 -5.63
CA PRO A 117 1.14 -4.82 -4.81
C PRO A 117 -0.28 -4.23 -4.99
N SER A 118 -0.43 -2.92 -5.22
CA SER A 118 -1.74 -2.35 -5.52
C SER A 118 -2.28 -2.82 -6.87
N GLY A 119 -1.44 -2.91 -7.92
CA GLY A 119 -1.81 -3.51 -9.19
C GLY A 119 -2.20 -4.98 -9.09
N CYS A 120 -1.46 -5.78 -8.30
CA CYS A 120 -1.83 -7.16 -8.00
C CYS A 120 -3.20 -7.25 -7.30
N GLY A 121 -3.50 -6.32 -6.39
CA GLY A 121 -4.80 -6.24 -5.73
C GLY A 121 -5.94 -5.92 -6.69
N VAL A 122 -5.71 -5.08 -7.71
CA VAL A 122 -6.68 -4.82 -8.79
C VAL A 122 -6.97 -6.11 -9.56
N ILE A 123 -5.94 -6.83 -10.01
CA ILE A 123 -6.12 -8.09 -10.73
C ILE A 123 -6.91 -9.09 -9.89
N LEU A 124 -6.60 -9.18 -8.59
CA LEU A 124 -7.30 -10.07 -7.67
C LEU A 124 -8.78 -9.73 -7.54
N TYR A 125 -9.12 -8.44 -7.41
CA TYR A 125 -10.50 -7.99 -7.34
C TYR A 125 -11.29 -8.33 -8.61
N PHE A 126 -10.75 -7.99 -9.77
CA PHE A 126 -11.40 -8.28 -11.06
C PHE A 126 -11.53 -9.78 -11.33
N PHE A 127 -10.56 -10.58 -10.90
CA PHE A 127 -10.66 -12.02 -10.95
C PHE A 127 -11.81 -12.55 -10.08
N MET A 128 -11.93 -12.09 -8.83
CA MET A 128 -13.06 -12.48 -7.96
C MET A 128 -14.40 -12.06 -8.54
N LYS A 129 -14.49 -10.85 -9.11
CA LYS A 129 -15.67 -10.36 -9.80
C LYS A 129 -16.03 -11.24 -11.02
N LEU A 130 -15.03 -11.61 -11.83
CA LEU A 130 -15.21 -12.50 -12.98
C LEU A 130 -15.77 -13.86 -12.56
N VAL A 131 -15.21 -14.47 -11.50
CA VAL A 131 -15.71 -15.76 -10.97
C VAL A 131 -17.16 -15.63 -10.52
N LYS A 132 -17.51 -14.54 -9.82
CA LYS A 132 -18.87 -14.27 -9.39
C LYS A 132 -19.84 -14.12 -10.57
N ASP A 133 -19.49 -13.29 -11.52
CA ASP A 133 -20.36 -12.96 -12.68
C ASP A 133 -20.56 -14.16 -13.62
N ARG A 134 -19.57 -15.05 -13.67
CA ARG A 134 -19.59 -16.25 -14.54
C ARG A 134 -19.87 -17.55 -13.78
N ALA A 135 -20.25 -17.47 -12.50
CA ALA A 135 -20.43 -18.64 -11.64
C ALA A 135 -21.38 -19.69 -12.22
N THR A 136 -22.50 -19.27 -12.82
CA THR A 136 -23.49 -20.17 -13.44
C THR A 136 -22.91 -21.02 -14.58
N VAL A 137 -22.07 -20.41 -15.42
CA VAL A 137 -21.40 -21.11 -16.53
C VAL A 137 -20.28 -22.01 -16.01
N LEU A 138 -19.51 -21.54 -15.03
CA LEU A 138 -18.40 -22.29 -14.43
C LEU A 138 -18.88 -23.51 -13.63
N GLN A 139 -20.04 -23.43 -12.97
CA GLN A 139 -20.65 -24.55 -12.24
C GLN A 139 -21.41 -25.52 -13.16
N GLY A 140 -21.76 -25.09 -14.38
CA GLY A 140 -22.48 -25.92 -15.33
C GLY A 140 -21.68 -27.16 -15.78
N ASN A 141 -22.35 -28.32 -15.85
CA ASN A 141 -21.75 -29.56 -16.34
C ASN A 141 -21.74 -29.69 -17.87
N GLU A 142 -22.44 -28.77 -18.54
CA GLU A 142 -22.55 -28.78 -20.01
C GLU A 142 -21.35 -28.18 -20.71
N THR A 143 -20.53 -27.41 -20.01
CA THR A 143 -19.36 -26.72 -20.56
C THR A 143 -18.12 -27.59 -20.34
N GLU A 144 -17.38 -27.85 -21.44
CA GLU A 144 -16.11 -28.61 -21.34
C GLU A 144 -15.07 -27.91 -20.49
N PRO A 145 -14.22 -28.64 -19.73
CA PRO A 145 -13.19 -28.10 -18.87
C PRO A 145 -12.27 -27.09 -19.57
N LEU A 146 -11.92 -27.37 -20.85
CA LEU A 146 -11.06 -26.48 -21.64
C LEU A 146 -11.73 -25.13 -21.95
N GLN A 147 -13.04 -25.15 -22.21
CA GLN A 147 -13.81 -23.93 -22.47
C GLN A 147 -13.93 -23.07 -21.22
N LYS A 148 -14.08 -23.68 -20.02
CA LYS A 148 -14.07 -22.96 -18.73
C LYS A 148 -12.73 -22.26 -18.51
N LEU A 149 -11.61 -22.95 -18.78
CA LEU A 149 -10.28 -22.35 -18.68
C LEU A 149 -10.07 -21.21 -19.68
N GLN A 150 -10.53 -21.36 -20.93
CA GLN A 150 -10.47 -20.28 -21.92
C GLN A 150 -11.30 -19.08 -21.49
N LEU A 151 -12.48 -19.29 -20.93
CA LEU A 151 -13.33 -18.22 -20.42
C LEU A 151 -12.66 -17.43 -19.28
N LEU A 152 -11.97 -18.11 -18.38
CA LEU A 152 -11.23 -17.48 -17.29
C LEU A 152 -10.00 -16.73 -17.81
N LEU A 153 -9.23 -17.34 -18.73
CA LEU A 153 -8.08 -16.70 -19.37
C LEU A 153 -8.50 -15.44 -20.14
N ASP A 154 -9.51 -15.55 -21.00
CA ASP A 154 -10.01 -14.42 -21.78
C ASP A 154 -10.61 -13.34 -20.88
N GLY A 155 -11.31 -13.73 -19.82
CA GLY A 155 -11.88 -12.81 -18.85
C GLY A 155 -10.86 -12.02 -18.03
N VAL A 156 -9.66 -12.55 -17.83
CA VAL A 156 -8.56 -11.83 -17.20
C VAL A 156 -7.74 -11.06 -18.23
N LEU A 157 -7.28 -11.71 -19.30
CA LEU A 157 -6.34 -11.10 -20.25
C LEU A 157 -6.98 -10.02 -21.15
N LYS A 158 -8.25 -10.18 -21.50
CA LYS A 158 -8.98 -9.25 -22.38
C LYS A 158 -9.82 -8.22 -21.61
N ASN A 159 -9.69 -8.15 -20.29
CA ASN A 159 -10.43 -7.19 -19.48
C ASN A 159 -9.78 -5.80 -19.54
N GLU A 160 -10.27 -4.97 -20.44
CA GLU A 160 -9.74 -3.62 -20.66
C GLU A 160 -9.88 -2.72 -19.42
N GLU A 161 -11.01 -2.83 -18.69
CA GLU A 161 -11.24 -2.09 -17.45
C GLU A 161 -10.20 -2.43 -16.38
N MET A 162 -9.88 -3.71 -16.24
CA MET A 162 -8.86 -4.18 -15.29
C MET A 162 -7.48 -3.60 -15.62
N TRP A 163 -7.05 -3.73 -16.88
CA TRP A 163 -5.73 -3.26 -17.29
C TRP A 163 -5.61 -1.73 -17.22
N LEU A 164 -6.65 -1.00 -17.61
CA LEU A 164 -6.73 0.44 -17.43
C LEU A 164 -6.53 0.80 -15.96
N THR A 165 -7.25 0.14 -15.07
CA THR A 165 -7.18 0.41 -13.62
C THR A 165 -5.79 0.08 -13.05
N VAL A 166 -5.14 -1.01 -13.48
CA VAL A 166 -3.76 -1.35 -13.08
C VAL A 166 -2.80 -0.23 -13.47
N VAL A 167 -2.88 0.26 -14.71
CA VAL A 167 -2.03 1.34 -15.20
C VAL A 167 -2.28 2.63 -14.44
N VAL A 168 -3.55 2.97 -14.19
CA VAL A 168 -3.93 4.17 -13.41
C VAL A 168 -3.39 4.09 -11.99
N PHE A 169 -3.54 2.94 -11.31
CA PHE A 169 -3.03 2.76 -9.95
C PHE A 169 -1.51 2.92 -9.92
N ALA A 170 -0.79 2.30 -10.84
CA ALA A 170 0.66 2.44 -10.93
C ALA A 170 1.09 3.89 -11.17
N ALA A 171 0.44 4.59 -12.10
CA ALA A 171 0.72 6.00 -12.41
C ALA A 171 0.47 6.90 -11.20
N VAL A 172 -0.68 6.75 -10.54
CA VAL A 172 -1.04 7.56 -9.36
C VAL A 172 -0.06 7.33 -8.21
N VAL A 173 0.26 6.06 -7.89
CA VAL A 173 1.24 5.73 -6.84
C VAL A 173 2.59 6.39 -7.10
N VAL A 174 3.11 6.28 -8.33
CA VAL A 174 4.41 6.86 -8.70
C VAL A 174 4.37 8.38 -8.61
N ILE A 175 3.36 9.04 -9.19
CA ILE A 175 3.22 10.50 -9.18
C ILE A 175 3.10 11.01 -7.75
N VAL A 176 2.22 10.43 -6.94
CA VAL A 176 2.04 10.80 -5.53
C VAL A 176 3.34 10.62 -4.76
N SER A 177 4.03 9.49 -4.95
CA SER A 177 5.30 9.21 -4.28
C SER A 177 6.41 10.19 -4.64
N VAL A 178 6.49 10.62 -5.90
CA VAL A 178 7.49 11.61 -6.35
C VAL A 178 7.20 12.98 -5.75
N ILE A 179 5.93 13.42 -5.80
CA ILE A 179 5.54 14.74 -5.29
C ILE A 179 5.65 14.79 -3.77
N SER A 180 5.21 13.75 -3.05
CA SER A 180 5.22 13.74 -1.57
C SER A 180 6.62 13.80 -0.97
N ARG A 181 7.64 13.37 -1.73
CA ARG A 181 9.05 13.40 -1.31
C ARG A 181 9.81 14.64 -1.79
N ALA A 182 9.16 15.52 -2.51
CA ALA A 182 9.78 16.74 -2.97
C ALA A 182 10.01 17.73 -1.81
N SER A 183 11.04 18.58 -1.94
CA SER A 183 11.53 19.47 -0.87
C SER A 183 10.83 20.82 -0.79
N PHE A 184 9.57 20.92 -1.25
CA PHE A 184 8.80 22.17 -1.17
C PHE A 184 7.72 22.10 -0.08
N ASP A 185 7.28 23.27 0.37
CA ASP A 185 6.25 23.36 1.41
C ASP A 185 4.92 22.76 0.93
N TYR A 186 4.25 22.05 1.84
CA TYR A 186 2.97 21.38 1.59
C TYR A 186 3.02 20.29 0.49
N ALA A 187 4.19 19.70 0.21
CA ALA A 187 4.36 18.65 -0.80
C ALA A 187 3.34 17.51 -0.65
N TRP A 188 3.02 17.09 0.58
CA TRP A 188 2.04 16.04 0.84
C TRP A 188 0.62 16.43 0.41
N ARG A 189 0.19 17.66 0.72
CA ARG A 189 -1.13 18.16 0.33
C ARG A 189 -1.28 18.25 -1.18
N ILE A 190 -0.25 18.76 -1.83
CA ILE A 190 -0.20 18.83 -3.29
C ILE A 190 -0.21 17.43 -3.90
N ALA A 191 0.54 16.48 -3.32
CA ALA A 191 0.55 15.08 -3.75
C ALA A 191 -0.83 14.42 -3.66
N ILE A 192 -1.57 14.63 -2.56
CA ILE A 192 -2.92 14.10 -2.35
C ILE A 192 -3.88 14.61 -3.44
N VAL A 193 -3.94 15.94 -3.60
CA VAL A 193 -4.86 16.55 -4.57
C VAL A 193 -4.49 16.16 -6.00
N THR A 194 -3.19 16.24 -6.34
CA THR A 194 -2.71 15.86 -7.67
C THR A 194 -2.98 14.39 -7.96
N GLY A 195 -2.74 13.50 -7.00
CA GLY A 195 -3.02 12.06 -7.16
C GLY A 195 -4.48 11.78 -7.45
N ALA A 196 -5.40 12.41 -6.73
CA ALA A 196 -6.83 12.27 -6.96
C ALA A 196 -7.27 12.83 -8.32
N VAL A 197 -6.74 13.99 -8.71
CA VAL A 197 -7.02 14.60 -10.04
C VAL A 197 -6.48 13.70 -11.16
N VAL A 198 -5.25 13.22 -11.04
CA VAL A 198 -4.63 12.30 -12.02
C VAL A 198 -5.45 11.01 -12.15
N TYR A 199 -5.91 10.45 -11.02
CA TYR A 199 -6.79 9.29 -11.03
C TYR A 199 -8.05 9.55 -11.86
N ILE A 200 -8.77 10.64 -11.56
CA ILE A 200 -10.01 11.01 -12.28
C ILE A 200 -9.72 11.21 -13.76
N VAL A 201 -8.70 12.00 -14.09
CA VAL A 201 -8.36 12.34 -15.49
C VAL A 201 -8.03 11.08 -16.28
N ILE A 202 -7.10 10.24 -15.79
CA ILE A 202 -6.69 9.05 -16.54
C ILE A 202 -7.83 8.02 -16.64
N MET A 203 -8.65 7.85 -15.57
CA MET A 203 -9.80 6.95 -15.62
C MET A 203 -10.85 7.43 -16.63
N VAL A 204 -11.19 8.72 -16.66
CA VAL A 204 -12.19 9.27 -17.59
C VAL A 204 -11.69 9.20 -19.03
N PHE A 205 -10.49 9.71 -19.30
CA PHE A 205 -9.94 9.66 -20.67
C PHE A 205 -9.63 8.25 -21.13
N GLY A 206 -9.08 7.40 -20.25
CA GLY A 206 -8.79 6.00 -20.54
C GLY A 206 -10.05 5.21 -20.85
N SER A 207 -11.14 5.40 -20.10
CA SER A 207 -12.41 4.73 -20.36
C SER A 207 -13.04 5.16 -21.70
N MET A 208 -12.93 6.44 -22.04
CA MET A 208 -13.39 6.95 -23.35
C MET A 208 -12.56 6.37 -24.50
N PHE A 209 -11.24 6.28 -24.33
CA PHE A 209 -10.35 5.76 -25.37
C PHE A 209 -10.52 4.26 -25.59
N MET A 210 -10.72 3.48 -24.51
CA MET A 210 -10.90 2.03 -24.57
C MET A 210 -12.37 1.63 -24.71
N SER A 211 -13.30 2.59 -24.85
CA SER A 211 -14.76 2.36 -24.95
C SER A 211 -15.34 1.53 -23.77
N VAL A 212 -14.72 1.65 -22.59
CA VAL A 212 -15.18 0.98 -21.38
C VAL A 212 -16.32 1.78 -20.75
N SER A 213 -17.44 1.14 -20.48
CA SER A 213 -18.58 1.78 -19.81
C SER A 213 -18.30 1.91 -18.31
N THR A 214 -17.72 3.02 -17.91
CA THR A 214 -17.49 3.35 -16.50
C THR A 214 -18.48 4.39 -16.00
N GLU A 215 -18.89 4.28 -14.75
CA GLU A 215 -19.76 5.26 -14.11
C GLU A 215 -18.96 6.50 -13.70
N LEU A 216 -19.11 7.60 -14.44
CA LEU A 216 -18.37 8.86 -14.19
C LEU A 216 -18.59 9.40 -12.76
N ALA A 217 -19.81 9.28 -12.24
CA ALA A 217 -20.11 9.72 -10.88
C ALA A 217 -19.30 8.95 -9.84
N GLY A 218 -19.14 7.62 -10.02
CA GLY A 218 -18.34 6.77 -9.14
C GLY A 218 -16.86 7.14 -9.18
N ILE A 219 -16.29 7.45 -10.36
CA ILE A 219 -14.90 7.89 -10.49
C ILE A 219 -14.65 9.20 -9.74
N ILE A 220 -15.53 10.20 -9.92
CA ILE A 220 -15.40 11.51 -9.27
C ILE A 220 -15.56 11.35 -7.76
N LEU A 221 -16.58 10.62 -7.29
CA LEU A 221 -16.82 10.37 -5.88
C LEU A 221 -15.63 9.67 -5.21
N SER A 222 -15.07 8.68 -5.88
CA SER A 222 -13.85 7.98 -5.43
C SER A 222 -12.65 8.93 -5.29
N GLY A 223 -12.44 9.83 -6.26
CA GLY A 223 -11.39 10.83 -6.20
C GLY A 223 -11.57 11.81 -5.03
N VAL A 224 -12.80 12.28 -4.80
CA VAL A 224 -13.11 13.17 -3.64
C VAL A 224 -12.88 12.42 -2.33
N ALA A 225 -13.33 11.17 -2.23
CA ALA A 225 -13.08 10.34 -1.05
C ALA A 225 -11.58 10.11 -0.80
N ALA A 226 -10.79 9.92 -1.87
CA ALA A 226 -9.34 9.79 -1.76
C ALA A 226 -8.67 11.05 -1.21
N ILE A 227 -9.15 12.26 -1.56
CA ILE A 227 -8.65 13.51 -0.98
C ILE A 227 -8.94 13.56 0.52
N ILE A 228 -10.16 13.25 0.94
CA ILE A 228 -10.56 13.26 2.37
C ILE A 228 -9.70 12.26 3.16
N ILE A 229 -9.59 11.03 2.68
CA ILE A 229 -8.80 9.98 3.31
C ILE A 229 -7.31 10.37 3.33
N GLY A 230 -6.80 10.96 2.24
CA GLY A 230 -5.43 11.45 2.14
C GLY A 230 -5.12 12.51 3.19
N PHE A 231 -6.01 13.47 3.42
CA PHE A 231 -5.82 14.46 4.49
C PHE A 231 -5.90 13.87 5.90
N VAL A 232 -6.73 12.85 6.10
CA VAL A 232 -6.75 12.11 7.38
C VAL A 232 -5.41 11.40 7.60
N ILE A 233 -4.87 10.74 6.57
CA ILE A 233 -3.55 10.09 6.63
C ILE A 233 -2.47 11.14 6.92
N GLU A 234 -2.47 12.27 6.22
CA GLU A 234 -1.53 13.39 6.45
C GLU A 234 -1.57 13.83 7.91
N PHE A 235 -2.76 14.02 8.46
CA PHE A 235 -2.93 14.48 9.83
C PHE A 235 -2.30 13.51 10.85
N PHE A 236 -2.52 12.20 10.68
CA PHE A 236 -1.98 11.21 11.60
C PHE A 236 -0.48 10.96 11.40
N GLU A 237 0.00 10.95 10.16
CA GLU A 237 1.39 10.64 9.85
C GLU A 237 2.32 11.83 10.12
N LEU A 238 1.95 13.04 9.68
CA LEU A 238 2.76 14.24 9.91
C LEU A 238 2.57 14.85 11.29
N GLY A 239 1.40 14.68 11.91
CA GLY A 239 1.13 15.20 13.25
C GLY A 239 1.96 14.52 14.36
N VAL A 240 2.55 13.35 14.07
CA VAL A 240 3.30 12.52 15.02
C VAL A 240 4.74 12.25 14.55
N ASP A 241 5.17 12.83 13.41
CA ASP A 241 6.50 12.56 12.87
C ASP A 241 7.60 13.30 13.63
N TYR A 242 8.04 12.71 14.76
CA TYR A 242 9.25 13.11 15.47
C TYR A 242 10.56 12.78 14.72
N SER A 243 10.47 12.19 13.53
CA SER A 243 11.63 11.80 12.70
C SER A 243 12.02 12.87 11.69
N ARG A 244 11.23 13.92 11.53
CA ARG A 244 11.46 14.94 10.51
C ARG A 244 12.69 15.78 10.82
N THR A 245 13.59 15.84 9.86
CA THR A 245 14.74 16.76 9.91
C THR A 245 14.27 18.16 9.50
N GLU A 246 14.46 19.15 10.35
CA GLU A 246 14.14 20.55 10.05
C GLU A 246 15.40 21.34 9.73
N LEU A 247 15.32 22.18 8.68
CA LEU A 247 16.35 23.18 8.36
C LEU A 247 15.85 24.52 8.90
N THR A 248 16.49 25.02 9.95
CA THR A 248 16.19 26.32 10.53
C THR A 248 17.35 27.28 10.27
N GLN A 249 17.00 28.52 9.94
CA GLN A 249 17.95 29.62 9.81
C GLN A 249 17.65 30.64 10.89
N PHE A 250 18.67 31.09 11.58
CA PHE A 250 18.61 32.28 12.46
C PHE A 250 19.87 33.08 12.27
N GLU A 251 19.78 34.38 12.55
CA GLU A 251 20.89 35.32 12.38
C GLU A 251 21.09 36.14 13.66
N ASP A 252 22.29 36.55 13.90
CA ASP A 252 22.66 37.57 14.86
C ASP A 252 23.40 38.70 14.12
N ASP A 253 23.88 39.73 14.85
CA ASP A 253 24.49 40.91 14.23
C ASP A 253 25.77 40.61 13.44
N GLU A 254 26.40 39.43 13.59
CA GLU A 254 27.65 39.06 12.96
C GLU A 254 27.54 37.84 12.04
N TYR A 255 26.59 36.90 12.26
CA TYR A 255 26.53 35.61 11.57
C TYR A 255 25.12 35.17 11.19
N ILE A 256 25.01 34.47 10.06
CA ILE A 256 23.84 33.72 9.65
C ILE A 256 24.10 32.24 9.95
N TYR A 257 23.24 31.60 10.75
CA TYR A 257 23.36 30.21 11.15
C TYR A 257 22.36 29.35 10.38
N TYR A 258 22.88 28.35 9.68
CA TYR A 258 22.07 27.30 9.07
C TYR A 258 22.15 26.05 9.92
N VAL A 259 21.06 25.72 10.60
CA VAL A 259 21.02 24.59 11.53
C VAL A 259 20.12 23.50 10.97
N LYS A 260 20.68 22.29 10.86
CA LYS A 260 19.95 21.07 10.54
C LYS A 260 19.57 20.39 11.86
N ALA A 261 18.30 20.53 12.27
CA ALA A 261 17.77 19.83 13.42
C ALA A 261 17.43 18.38 13.00
N VAL A 262 18.15 17.42 13.57
CA VAL A 262 17.92 15.98 13.35
C VAL A 262 17.31 15.41 14.64
N PRO A 263 16.16 14.70 14.55
CA PRO A 263 15.56 14.06 15.71
C PRO A 263 16.53 13.10 16.41
N LYS A 264 16.53 13.11 17.73
CA LYS A 264 17.42 12.25 18.54
C LYS A 264 17.20 10.75 18.26
N ALA A 265 16.00 10.36 17.88
CA ALA A 265 15.67 8.98 17.51
C ALA A 265 16.42 8.47 16.27
N LEU A 266 16.81 9.36 15.35
CA LEU A 266 17.59 9.01 14.15
C LEU A 266 19.10 9.09 14.34
N VAL A 267 19.56 9.68 15.46
CA VAL A 267 20.97 9.76 15.78
C VAL A 267 21.33 8.48 16.54
N SER A 268 21.71 7.44 15.84
CA SER A 268 22.46 6.32 16.43
C SER A 268 23.67 6.90 17.17
N GLU A 269 24.02 6.34 18.32
CA GLU A 269 25.10 6.80 19.22
C GLU A 269 26.48 6.80 18.55
N SER A 270 26.65 7.53 17.48
CA SER A 270 27.95 7.75 16.85
C SER A 270 28.69 8.86 17.59
N LYS A 271 29.92 8.59 17.90
CA LYS A 271 30.89 9.41 18.61
C LYS A 271 30.69 10.92 18.41
N LYS A 272 30.19 11.60 19.45
CA LYS A 272 30.02 13.05 19.44
C LYS A 272 31.42 13.70 19.56
N SER A 273 31.88 14.35 18.51
CA SER A 273 33.03 15.24 18.60
C SER A 273 32.58 16.64 18.99
N VAL A 274 33.16 17.20 20.03
CA VAL A 274 32.88 18.57 20.50
C VAL A 274 34.09 19.44 20.18
N LYS A 275 33.91 20.45 19.33
CA LYS A 275 34.93 21.48 19.12
C LYS A 275 34.85 22.50 20.27
N LYS A 276 35.90 22.61 21.08
CA LYS A 276 36.02 23.58 22.14
C LYS A 276 36.83 24.77 21.66
N PHE A 277 36.20 25.93 21.58
CA PHE A 277 36.88 27.18 21.23
C PHE A 277 37.32 27.85 22.55
N THR A 278 38.61 28.08 22.72
CA THR A 278 39.14 28.83 23.84
C THR A 278 39.56 30.21 23.35
N SER A 279 39.10 31.27 23.98
CA SER A 279 39.27 32.68 23.58
C SER A 279 40.73 33.16 23.46
N ASN A 280 41.71 32.38 23.95
CA ASN A 280 43.10 32.75 23.96
C ASN A 280 44.04 31.87 23.14
N SER A 281 43.55 30.94 22.36
CA SER A 281 44.42 30.12 21.49
C SER A 281 43.97 30.15 20.06
N LYS A 282 44.91 30.43 19.15
CA LYS A 282 44.70 30.32 17.72
C LYS A 282 44.62 28.87 17.21
N VAL A 283 44.45 27.89 18.12
CA VAL A 283 44.41 26.44 17.79
C VAL A 283 43.09 25.91 18.21
N VAL A 284 42.37 25.31 17.26
CA VAL A 284 41.12 24.55 17.49
C VAL A 284 41.49 23.11 17.79
N GLU A 285 41.27 22.67 19.05
CA GLU A 285 41.53 21.29 19.45
C GLU A 285 40.22 20.50 19.42
N GLU A 286 40.22 19.41 18.67
CA GLU A 286 39.12 18.44 18.63
C GLU A 286 39.30 17.48 19.85
N VAL A 287 38.43 17.59 20.83
CA VAL A 287 38.41 16.68 21.99
C VAL A 287 37.36 15.61 21.77
N ARG A 288 37.78 14.34 21.71
CA ARG A 288 36.84 13.20 21.68
C ARG A 288 36.30 12.95 23.08
N LEU A 289 34.98 12.89 23.23
CA LEU A 289 34.32 12.66 24.53
C LEU A 289 34.73 11.32 25.18
N ASP A 290 35.13 10.34 24.35
CA ASP A 290 35.60 9.04 24.83
C ASP A 290 36.96 9.13 25.58
N GLU A 291 37.86 10.05 25.18
CA GLU A 291 39.15 10.25 25.86
C GLU A 291 38.97 10.92 27.21
N VAL A 292 37.94 11.76 27.35
CA VAL A 292 37.60 12.39 28.63
C VAL A 292 37.03 11.40 29.65
N ARG A 293 36.30 10.36 29.17
CA ARG A 293 35.80 9.28 30.02
C ARG A 293 36.92 8.34 30.48
N GLN A 294 37.81 7.93 29.60
CA GLN A 294 38.94 7.06 29.96
C GLN A 294 39.88 7.72 30.97
N ASN A 295 40.12 9.03 30.85
CA ASN A 295 40.94 9.76 31.81
C ASN A 295 40.28 9.94 33.19
N LYS A 296 38.95 9.85 33.29
CA LYS A 296 38.27 9.85 34.61
C LYS A 296 38.31 8.48 35.28
N GLU A 297 38.29 7.41 34.50
CA GLU A 297 38.36 6.05 35.05
C GLU A 297 39.80 5.69 35.47
N THR A 298 40.82 6.22 34.79
CA THR A 298 42.26 5.99 35.15
C THR A 298 42.72 6.80 36.37
N LYS A 299 41.96 7.83 36.80
CA LYS A 299 42.28 8.61 38.02
C LYS A 299 41.47 8.17 39.26
N ALA A 300 40.67 7.13 39.15
CA ALA A 300 39.87 6.58 40.22
C ALA A 300 40.40 5.26 40.78
N TYR A 301 41.68 4.90 40.45
CA TYR A 301 42.45 3.84 41.05
C TYR A 301 43.68 4.36 41.76
#